data_0d5a8c31410772f7420a43ade5638476
#
_entry.id   0d5a8c31410772f7420a43ade5638476
#
_cell.length_a   1.000
_cell.length_b   1.000
_cell.length_c   1.000
_cell.angle_alpha   90.00
_cell.angle_beta   90.00
_cell.angle_gamma   90.00
#
_symmetry.space_group_name_H-M   'P 1'
#
loop_
_entity.id
_entity.type
_entity.pdbx_description
1 polymer ?
#
loop_
_entity_poly.entity_id
_entity_poly.type
_entity_poly.pdbx_seq_one_letter_code
_entity_poly.pdbx_strand_id
1 'polypeptide(L)'
;MANIKRNLRAGAALVLVSLALAACGGEGDAKKAETKAGGGASSQTVSVVTASLQNLPRTVTASGTVSAWEEVPVGAETGGLTATGVFVDEGTYVRQGQALVQMNDALLRAQLRQQQAAVQTAEANAARDQAALGRAQELKERGFLSQASLDTALANQRASNANVAAAQASLSETRTRLSQATIKAPVSGLVISRSVTRGQIIAAGTELFRIVRDGRLELDAQVPETDMALVRAGQSAVVSSDQVGETTGRVRIVTPEVNAETRLGTARIALVGGAFRPGMFARARIQVGDQPAVTVPTASVLYRENRAGVFVLGTDNRAHFQTVTVLSRTTESTAVGGLAAGTRVVVAGAGFLGEGDRVTIAAAARPAAAAPAAR
;
A
#
# COMPACT_ATOMS: atom_id res chain seq x y z
N MET A 1 25.23 19.44 -42.08
CA MET A 1 25.56 18.67 -43.28
C MET A 1 24.42 17.74 -43.59
N ALA A 2 23.72 18.17 -44.55
CA ALA A 2 23.36 17.53 -45.82
C ALA A 2 22.23 16.52 -45.68
N ASN A 3 21.03 16.91 -46.14
CA ASN A 3 20.46 16.77 -47.46
C ASN A 3 19.78 15.39 -47.64
N ILE A 4 18.55 15.25 -48.18
CA ILE A 4 17.93 15.58 -49.49
C ILE A 4 16.50 15.10 -49.40
N LYS A 5 15.43 15.95 -49.54
CA LYS A 5 14.66 16.29 -50.75
C LYS A 5 14.06 15.15 -51.60
N ARG A 6 12.74 15.29 -51.79
CA ARG A 6 12.01 15.25 -53.11
C ARG A 6 11.33 13.94 -53.47
N ASN A 7 10.07 13.92 -53.82
CA ASN A 7 9.26 14.35 -54.98
C ASN A 7 7.82 13.86 -54.78
N LEU A 8 6.76 14.56 -54.85
CA LEU A 8 6.04 15.34 -55.93
C LEU A 8 5.63 14.52 -57.14
N ARG A 9 4.34 14.66 -57.47
CA ARG A 9 3.58 14.51 -58.72
C ARG A 9 2.49 13.45 -58.66
N ALA A 10 1.24 13.80 -58.66
CA ALA A 10 0.39 14.44 -59.67
C ALA A 10 -0.25 13.41 -60.61
N GLY A 11 -1.57 13.48 -60.77
CA GLY A 11 -2.33 12.73 -61.76
C GLY A 11 -3.82 12.90 -61.61
N ALA A 12 -4.35 13.98 -62.17
CA ALA A 12 -5.76 14.22 -62.43
C ALA A 12 -6.24 13.44 -63.66
N ALA A 13 -7.47 12.91 -63.66
CA ALA A 13 -8.23 12.66 -64.89
C ALA A 13 -9.73 12.66 -64.62
N LEU A 14 -10.34 13.61 -65.17
CA LEU A 14 -11.73 13.95 -65.44
C LEU A 14 -12.28 13.04 -66.53
N VAL A 15 -13.51 12.47 -66.43
CA VAL A 15 -14.34 12.14 -67.55
C VAL A 15 -15.81 12.32 -67.16
N LEU A 16 -16.41 13.35 -67.83
CA LEU A 16 -17.83 13.60 -68.02
C LEU A 16 -18.31 12.74 -69.14
N VAL A 17 -19.51 12.09 -69.05
CA VAL A 17 -20.36 11.78 -70.15
C VAL A 17 -21.84 11.90 -69.76
N SER A 18 -22.50 12.87 -70.33
CA SER A 18 -23.92 13.14 -70.38
C SER A 18 -24.53 12.42 -71.58
N LEU A 19 -25.83 12.02 -71.52
CA LEU A 19 -26.88 12.09 -72.56
C LEU A 19 -28.09 11.26 -72.11
N ALA A 20 -29.25 11.77 -71.82
CA ALA A 20 -30.33 12.45 -72.52
C ALA A 20 -31.26 11.52 -73.36
N LEU A 21 -32.55 11.80 -73.19
CA LEU A 21 -33.77 11.50 -74.08
C LEU A 21 -34.42 10.12 -73.86
N ALA A 22 -35.75 9.95 -73.93
CA ALA A 22 -36.94 10.77 -74.12
C ALA A 22 -38.16 9.89 -73.73
N ALA A 23 -39.14 10.45 -73.10
CA ALA A 23 -40.44 10.89 -73.63
C ALA A 23 -41.43 9.82 -74.09
N CYS A 24 -42.61 9.92 -73.55
CA CYS A 24 -44.02 9.69 -74.00
C CYS A 24 -44.80 8.98 -72.87
N GLY A 25 -45.83 9.49 -72.21
CA GLY A 25 -47.03 10.10 -72.80
C GLY A 25 -48.20 9.27 -72.29
N GLY A 26 -49.09 9.81 -71.50
CA GLY A 26 -50.32 9.10 -71.11
C GLY A 26 -51.07 9.85 -69.99
N GLU A 27 -51.95 10.75 -70.44
CA GLU A 27 -52.99 11.40 -69.59
C GLU A 27 -53.95 10.34 -69.04
N GLY A 28 -54.29 10.46 -67.79
CA GLY A 28 -55.32 9.71 -67.08
C GLY A 28 -55.68 10.38 -65.78
N ASP A 29 -56.70 11.22 -65.84
CA ASP A 29 -57.41 11.78 -64.70
C ASP A 29 -57.81 10.73 -63.66
N ALA A 30 -57.35 10.88 -62.42
CA ALA A 30 -57.96 10.22 -61.30
C ALA A 30 -57.89 11.10 -60.06
N LYS A 31 -59.01 11.62 -59.71
CA LYS A 31 -59.50 12.16 -58.41
C LYS A 31 -58.54 12.14 -57.20
N LYS A 32 -58.22 13.31 -56.78
CA LYS A 32 -57.71 13.68 -55.44
C LYS A 32 -58.64 13.20 -54.31
N ALA A 33 -58.32 12.10 -53.72
CA ALA A 33 -58.89 11.71 -52.42
C ALA A 33 -57.89 12.19 -51.31
N GLU A 34 -58.29 13.26 -50.70
CA GLU A 34 -57.62 13.71 -49.44
C GLU A 34 -57.89 12.66 -48.38
N THR A 35 -56.91 11.74 -48.17
CA THR A 35 -56.88 10.90 -46.97
C THR A 35 -56.28 11.72 -45.84
N LYS A 36 -57.13 12.26 -44.99
CA LYS A 36 -56.84 12.85 -43.71
C LYS A 36 -56.08 11.80 -42.91
N ALA A 37 -54.73 11.88 -42.84
CA ALA A 37 -53.92 11.08 -41.98
C ALA A 37 -54.29 11.45 -40.51
N GLY A 38 -55.23 10.73 -39.99
CA GLY A 38 -55.48 10.69 -38.53
C GLY A 38 -54.27 10.10 -37.89
N GLY A 39 -53.48 10.94 -37.22
CA GLY A 39 -52.39 10.51 -36.36
C GLY A 39 -52.91 9.63 -35.23
N GLY A 40 -53.01 8.33 -35.51
CA GLY A 40 -53.11 7.33 -34.46
C GLY A 40 -51.77 7.32 -33.72
N ALA A 41 -51.72 7.90 -32.54
CA ALA A 41 -50.59 7.77 -31.64
C ALA A 41 -50.40 6.26 -31.38
N SER A 42 -49.48 5.65 -32.09
CA SER A 42 -49.04 4.27 -31.85
C SER A 42 -48.39 4.26 -30.46
N SER A 43 -49.15 3.82 -29.45
CA SER A 43 -48.60 3.65 -28.11
C SER A 43 -47.61 2.51 -28.14
N GLN A 44 -46.32 2.83 -28.01
CA GLN A 44 -45.28 1.82 -27.89
C GLN A 44 -45.41 1.09 -26.57
N THR A 45 -45.30 -0.24 -26.60
CA THR A 45 -45.29 -1.07 -25.40
C THR A 45 -43.88 -1.05 -24.81
N VAL A 46 -43.76 -0.61 -23.57
CA VAL A 46 -42.49 -0.48 -22.85
C VAL A 46 -42.49 -1.24 -21.52
N SER A 47 -41.34 -1.73 -21.09
CA SER A 47 -41.18 -2.23 -19.73
C SER A 47 -40.67 -1.11 -18.81
N VAL A 48 -41.23 -1.06 -17.63
CA VAL A 48 -40.95 -0.01 -16.63
C VAL A 48 -40.46 -0.62 -15.35
N VAL A 49 -39.45 -0.01 -14.75
CA VAL A 49 -38.93 -0.35 -13.43
C VAL A 49 -38.88 0.90 -12.57
N THR A 50 -39.13 0.75 -11.29
CA THR A 50 -39.06 1.84 -10.34
C THR A 50 -37.58 2.04 -9.90
N ALA A 51 -37.07 3.26 -10.01
CA ALA A 51 -35.75 3.62 -9.53
C ALA A 51 -35.66 3.41 -8.02
N SER A 52 -34.68 2.64 -7.56
CA SER A 52 -34.50 2.29 -6.16
C SER A 52 -33.32 3.02 -5.54
N LEU A 53 -33.44 3.44 -4.28
CA LEU A 53 -32.33 3.95 -3.51
C LEU A 53 -31.51 2.77 -2.99
N GLN A 54 -30.23 2.72 -3.33
CA GLN A 54 -29.30 1.70 -2.85
C GLN A 54 -28.05 2.35 -2.28
N ASN A 55 -27.49 1.76 -1.22
CA ASN A 55 -26.20 2.14 -0.73
C ASN A 55 -25.11 1.49 -1.58
N LEU A 56 -24.33 2.30 -2.24
CA LEU A 56 -23.21 1.83 -3.08
C LEU A 56 -21.89 2.08 -2.39
N PRO A 57 -20.95 1.13 -2.44
CA PRO A 57 -19.64 1.32 -1.86
C PRO A 57 -18.94 2.49 -2.55
N ARG A 58 -18.53 3.47 -1.75
CA ARG A 58 -17.69 4.57 -2.21
C ARG A 58 -16.25 4.21 -2.06
N THR A 59 -15.47 4.37 -3.13
CA THR A 59 -14.04 4.08 -3.12
C THR A 59 -13.23 5.30 -3.51
N VAL A 60 -12.09 5.48 -2.85
CA VAL A 60 -11.04 6.43 -3.24
C VAL A 60 -9.92 5.63 -3.88
N THR A 61 -9.52 6.04 -5.09
CA THR A 61 -8.40 5.44 -5.79
C THR A 61 -7.14 6.25 -5.52
N ALA A 62 -6.08 5.57 -5.13
CA ALA A 62 -4.77 6.14 -4.90
C ALA A 62 -3.70 5.23 -5.49
N SER A 63 -2.54 5.77 -5.76
CA SER A 63 -1.40 4.99 -6.25
C SER A 63 -0.13 5.39 -5.50
N GLY A 64 0.84 4.52 -5.45
CA GLY A 64 2.07 4.82 -4.74
C GLY A 64 3.11 3.72 -4.86
N THR A 65 4.12 3.81 -4.00
CA THR A 65 5.22 2.85 -3.96
C THR A 65 5.08 1.96 -2.72
N VAL A 66 5.34 0.69 -2.90
CA VAL A 66 5.44 -0.26 -1.79
C VAL A 66 6.72 0.00 -1.04
N SER A 67 6.63 0.21 0.26
CA SER A 67 7.74 0.44 1.19
C SER A 67 7.75 -0.62 2.29
N ALA A 68 8.86 -0.74 2.98
CA ALA A 68 8.91 -1.51 4.21
C ALA A 68 8.16 -0.76 5.32
N TRP A 69 7.42 -1.49 6.14
CA TRP A 69 6.79 -0.89 7.33
C TRP A 69 7.82 -0.27 8.27
N GLU A 70 8.92 -0.97 8.48
CA GLU A 70 10.07 -0.52 9.27
C GLU A 70 11.34 -1.13 8.68
N GLU A 71 12.27 -0.27 8.29
CA GLU A 71 13.61 -0.67 7.87
C GLU A 71 14.56 -0.48 9.04
N VAL A 72 15.26 -1.54 9.39
CA VAL A 72 16.25 -1.54 10.47
C VAL A 72 17.63 -1.68 9.86
N PRO A 73 18.45 -0.60 9.86
CA PRO A 73 19.83 -0.67 9.45
C PRO A 73 20.64 -1.44 10.51
N VAL A 74 21.50 -2.33 10.08
CA VAL A 74 22.42 -3.10 10.93
C VAL A 74 23.84 -2.70 10.56
N GLY A 75 24.49 -2.01 11.49
CA GLY A 75 25.85 -1.53 11.31
C GLY A 75 26.84 -2.19 12.28
N ALA A 76 28.14 -1.91 12.06
CA ALA A 76 29.20 -2.31 12.94
C ALA A 76 29.35 -1.28 14.09
N GLU A 77 29.25 -1.73 15.34
CA GLU A 77 29.50 -0.89 16.51
C GLU A 77 31.01 -0.68 16.75
N THR A 78 31.82 -1.69 16.42
CA THR A 78 33.27 -1.67 16.55
C THR A 78 33.93 -1.69 15.19
N GLY A 79 34.90 -0.82 14.95
CA GLY A 79 35.62 -0.71 13.67
C GLY A 79 37.03 -1.27 13.69
N GLY A 80 37.66 -1.30 12.50
CA GLY A 80 39.05 -1.74 12.29
C GLY A 80 39.21 -3.27 12.24
N LEU A 81 38.12 -4.02 12.22
CA LEU A 81 38.14 -5.47 12.15
C LEU A 81 37.79 -5.97 10.74
N THR A 82 38.41 -7.07 10.33
CA THR A 82 38.13 -7.72 9.04
C THR A 82 36.97 -8.69 9.16
N ALA A 83 36.03 -8.66 8.23
CA ALA A 83 34.95 -9.65 8.13
C ALA A 83 35.52 -11.01 7.71
N THR A 84 35.49 -11.99 8.58
CA THR A 84 35.98 -13.36 8.33
C THR A 84 34.90 -14.28 7.79
N GLY A 85 33.66 -14.07 8.18
CA GLY A 85 32.49 -14.82 7.74
C GLY A 85 31.28 -13.92 7.53
N VAL A 86 30.55 -14.13 6.43
CA VAL A 86 29.23 -13.55 6.15
C VAL A 86 28.27 -14.73 6.01
N PHE A 87 27.22 -14.78 6.82
CA PHE A 87 26.38 -15.96 6.98
C PHE A 87 25.02 -15.84 6.30
N VAL A 88 24.65 -14.64 5.86
CA VAL A 88 23.35 -14.35 5.27
C VAL A 88 23.52 -13.51 4.01
N ASP A 89 22.57 -13.64 3.09
CA ASP A 89 22.53 -12.90 1.85
C ASP A 89 21.20 -12.17 1.69
N GLU A 90 21.12 -11.28 0.70
CA GLU A 90 19.88 -10.59 0.34
C GLU A 90 18.77 -11.60 0.02
N GLY A 91 17.54 -11.26 0.43
CA GLY A 91 16.38 -12.16 0.27
C GLY A 91 16.26 -13.23 1.35
N THR A 92 17.21 -13.34 2.30
CA THR A 92 17.15 -14.31 3.40
C THR A 92 16.31 -13.76 4.55
N TYR A 93 15.43 -14.59 5.12
CA TYR A 93 14.74 -14.26 6.35
C TYR A 93 15.59 -14.62 7.56
N VAL A 94 15.84 -13.67 8.45
CA VAL A 94 16.67 -13.83 9.65
C VAL A 94 15.83 -13.71 10.91
N ARG A 95 16.29 -14.35 12.00
CA ARG A 95 15.67 -14.25 13.33
C ARG A 95 16.47 -13.29 14.20
N GLN A 96 15.81 -12.62 15.12
CA GLN A 96 16.47 -11.79 16.13
C GLN A 96 17.57 -12.58 16.85
N GLY A 97 18.75 -11.98 16.99
CA GLY A 97 19.92 -12.60 17.59
C GLY A 97 20.74 -13.51 16.68
N GLN A 98 20.27 -13.81 15.46
CA GLN A 98 21.00 -14.60 14.47
C GLN A 98 22.29 -13.87 14.05
N ALA A 99 23.43 -14.59 14.00
CA ALA A 99 24.68 -14.04 13.52
C ALA A 99 24.59 -13.76 12.01
N LEU A 100 24.95 -12.54 11.63
CA LEU A 100 25.00 -12.08 10.22
C LEU A 100 26.42 -12.05 9.70
N VAL A 101 27.33 -11.49 10.52
CA VAL A 101 28.78 -11.39 10.18
C VAL A 101 29.61 -11.77 11.38
N GLN A 102 30.69 -12.49 11.15
CA GLN A 102 31.76 -12.71 12.09
C GLN A 102 32.98 -11.88 11.68
N MET A 103 33.45 -11.04 12.58
CA MET A 103 34.72 -10.30 12.41
C MET A 103 35.88 -11.06 13.02
N ASN A 104 37.12 -10.70 12.63
CA ASN A 104 38.32 -11.25 13.23
C ASN A 104 38.47 -10.77 14.69
N ASP A 105 38.23 -11.66 15.61
CA ASP A 105 38.21 -11.38 17.04
C ASP A 105 39.46 -11.91 17.78
N ALA A 106 40.47 -12.37 17.03
CA ALA A 106 41.66 -12.99 17.63
C ALA A 106 42.40 -12.09 18.65
N LEU A 107 42.55 -10.81 18.30
CA LEU A 107 43.17 -9.81 19.20
C LEU A 107 42.29 -9.56 20.42
N LEU A 108 40.98 -9.44 20.25
CA LEU A 108 40.04 -9.20 21.36
C LEU A 108 40.00 -10.38 22.32
N ARG A 109 40.09 -11.62 21.81
CA ARG A 109 40.23 -12.81 22.66
C ARG A 109 41.54 -12.82 23.43
N ALA A 110 42.64 -12.36 22.85
CA ALA A 110 43.93 -12.23 23.57
C ALA A 110 43.83 -11.19 24.70
N GLN A 111 43.24 -10.02 24.40
CA GLN A 111 42.98 -8.97 25.40
C GLN A 111 42.05 -9.47 26.54
N LEU A 112 41.01 -10.26 26.19
CA LEU A 112 40.12 -10.86 27.20
C LEU A 112 40.89 -11.73 28.19
N ARG A 113 41.79 -12.61 27.68
CA ARG A 113 42.61 -13.45 28.53
C ARG A 113 43.56 -12.63 29.46
N GLN A 114 44.11 -11.53 28.92
CA GLN A 114 44.95 -10.60 29.70
C GLN A 114 44.15 -9.95 30.82
N GLN A 115 42.93 -9.45 30.57
CA GLN A 115 42.08 -8.84 31.58
C GLN A 115 41.59 -9.86 32.60
N GLN A 116 41.33 -11.10 32.22
CA GLN A 116 41.01 -12.17 33.14
C GLN A 116 42.16 -12.43 34.13
N ALA A 117 43.38 -12.47 33.64
CA ALA A 117 44.58 -12.62 34.52
C ALA A 117 44.77 -11.42 35.45
N ALA A 118 44.49 -10.19 34.98
CA ALA A 118 44.55 -8.98 35.82
C ALA A 118 43.53 -9.02 36.97
N VAL A 119 42.31 -9.50 36.72
CA VAL A 119 41.29 -9.71 37.77
C VAL A 119 41.79 -10.73 38.80
N GLN A 120 42.31 -11.89 38.34
CA GLN A 120 42.85 -12.90 39.26
C GLN A 120 43.98 -12.36 40.17
N THR A 121 44.86 -11.52 39.60
CA THR A 121 45.92 -10.86 40.36
C THR A 121 45.36 -9.89 41.39
N ALA A 122 44.39 -9.08 41.02
CA ALA A 122 43.72 -8.13 41.94
C ALA A 122 42.99 -8.86 43.06
N GLU A 123 42.29 -9.96 42.76
CA GLU A 123 41.59 -10.80 43.73
C GLU A 123 42.57 -11.45 44.73
N ALA A 124 43.72 -11.96 44.26
CA ALA A 124 44.77 -12.53 45.11
C ALA A 124 45.36 -11.47 46.10
N ASN A 125 45.59 -10.23 45.61
CA ASN A 125 46.00 -9.12 46.44
C ASN A 125 44.95 -8.72 47.48
N ALA A 126 43.67 -8.66 47.06
CA ALA A 126 42.59 -8.35 47.99
C ALA A 126 42.41 -9.43 49.08
N ALA A 127 42.56 -10.71 48.72
CA ALA A 127 42.53 -11.82 49.68
C ALA A 127 43.70 -11.73 50.68
N ARG A 128 44.91 -11.39 50.23
CA ARG A 128 46.07 -11.17 51.06
C ARG A 128 45.82 -10.03 52.09
N ASP A 129 45.33 -8.89 51.58
CA ASP A 129 45.10 -7.69 52.38
C ASP A 129 43.92 -7.87 53.35
N GLN A 130 42.89 -8.61 52.94
CA GLN A 130 41.79 -9.02 53.81
C GLN A 130 42.30 -9.92 54.99
N ALA A 131 43.15 -10.88 54.71
CA ALA A 131 43.75 -11.74 55.71
C ALA A 131 44.70 -10.94 56.69
N ALA A 132 45.40 -9.94 56.12
CA ALA A 132 46.24 -9.02 56.93
C ALA A 132 45.36 -8.16 57.85
N LEU A 133 44.24 -7.65 57.38
CA LEU A 133 43.29 -6.91 58.19
C LEU A 133 42.71 -7.78 59.32
N GLY A 134 42.29 -9.03 59.02
CA GLY A 134 41.79 -9.95 60.03
C GLY A 134 42.81 -10.19 61.16
N ARG A 135 44.09 -10.43 60.80
CA ARG A 135 45.18 -10.56 61.81
C ARG A 135 45.41 -9.28 62.62
N ALA A 136 45.32 -8.12 61.92
CA ALA A 136 45.49 -6.82 62.62
C ALA A 136 44.35 -6.54 63.60
N GLN A 137 43.14 -6.92 63.28
CA GLN A 137 41.99 -6.83 64.21
C GLN A 137 42.17 -7.69 65.47
N GLU A 138 42.54 -8.97 65.29
CA GLU A 138 42.77 -9.90 66.39
C GLU A 138 43.89 -9.41 67.30
N LEU A 139 45.02 -8.89 66.76
CA LEU A 139 46.12 -8.35 67.55
C LEU A 139 45.72 -7.07 68.29
N LYS A 140 44.89 -6.23 67.68
CA LYS A 140 44.38 -5.02 68.34
C LYS A 140 43.48 -5.34 69.51
N GLU A 141 42.54 -6.30 69.30
CA GLU A 141 41.66 -6.77 70.40
C GLU A 141 42.47 -7.29 71.64
N ARG A 142 43.61 -7.92 71.35
CA ARG A 142 44.52 -8.40 72.40
C ARG A 142 45.46 -7.33 72.96
N GLY A 143 45.37 -6.05 72.47
CA GLY A 143 46.19 -4.92 72.94
C GLY A 143 47.62 -4.87 72.36
N PHE A 144 47.95 -5.68 71.34
CA PHE A 144 49.31 -5.79 70.79
C PHE A 144 49.52 -4.95 69.50
N LEU A 145 48.52 -4.17 69.10
CA LEU A 145 48.62 -3.36 67.85
C LEU A 145 48.15 -1.92 68.07
N SER A 146 48.85 -0.93 67.50
CA SER A 146 48.44 0.47 67.50
C SER A 146 47.21 0.72 66.68
N GLN A 147 46.42 1.78 66.92
CA GLN A 147 45.28 2.18 66.12
C GLN A 147 45.72 2.54 64.67
N ALA A 148 46.82 3.27 64.55
CA ALA A 148 47.37 3.68 63.25
C ALA A 148 47.72 2.48 62.32
N SER A 149 48.22 1.38 62.96
CA SER A 149 48.51 0.15 62.19
C SER A 149 47.24 -0.57 61.70
N LEU A 150 46.18 -0.59 62.53
CA LEU A 150 44.87 -1.13 62.11
C LEU A 150 44.25 -0.29 60.98
N ASP A 151 44.30 1.05 61.11
CA ASP A 151 43.79 1.98 60.14
C ASP A 151 44.53 1.80 58.78
N THR A 152 45.84 1.56 58.81
CA THR A 152 46.66 1.25 57.63
C THR A 152 46.23 -0.07 56.99
N ALA A 153 45.99 -1.13 57.76
CA ALA A 153 45.53 -2.41 57.27
C ALA A 153 44.11 -2.29 56.60
N LEU A 154 43.23 -1.51 57.24
CA LEU A 154 41.89 -1.23 56.67
C LEU A 154 41.99 -0.41 55.42
N ALA A 155 42.84 0.60 55.33
CA ALA A 155 43.05 1.39 54.11
C ALA A 155 43.56 0.53 52.95
N ASN A 156 44.54 -0.35 53.24
CA ASN A 156 45.07 -1.29 52.20
C ASN A 156 44.02 -2.26 51.72
N GLN A 157 43.18 -2.82 52.57
CA GLN A 157 42.09 -3.71 52.21
C GLN A 157 41.05 -2.97 51.35
N ARG A 158 40.70 -1.73 51.70
CA ARG A 158 39.80 -0.90 50.88
C ARG A 158 40.41 -0.59 49.52
N ALA A 159 41.69 -0.26 49.47
CA ALA A 159 42.41 0.01 48.24
C ALA A 159 42.46 -1.22 47.30
N SER A 160 42.77 -2.41 47.87
CA SER A 160 42.82 -3.65 47.11
C SER A 160 41.44 -4.07 46.59
N ASN A 161 40.38 -3.88 47.37
CA ASN A 161 38.99 -4.12 46.88
C ASN A 161 38.61 -3.15 45.77
N ALA A 162 38.99 -1.87 45.85
CA ALA A 162 38.80 -0.91 44.77
C ALA A 162 39.53 -1.34 43.46
N ASN A 163 40.75 -1.91 43.61
CA ASN A 163 41.52 -2.44 42.46
C ASN A 163 40.83 -3.65 41.82
N VAL A 164 40.19 -4.54 42.60
CA VAL A 164 39.37 -5.64 42.06
C VAL A 164 38.21 -5.08 41.23
N ALA A 165 37.48 -4.09 41.76
CA ALA A 165 36.38 -3.48 41.06
C ALA A 165 36.84 -2.82 39.72
N ALA A 166 37.97 -2.14 39.73
CA ALA A 166 38.56 -1.53 38.51
C ALA A 166 38.96 -2.59 37.49
N ALA A 167 39.61 -3.69 37.92
CA ALA A 167 39.96 -4.78 37.01
C ALA A 167 38.73 -5.49 36.43
N GLN A 168 37.69 -5.70 37.23
CA GLN A 168 36.41 -6.28 36.77
C GLN A 168 35.71 -5.38 35.74
N ALA A 169 35.74 -4.04 35.95
CA ALA A 169 35.18 -3.09 34.99
C ALA A 169 35.91 -3.17 33.64
N SER A 170 37.26 -3.23 33.61
CA SER A 170 38.08 -3.38 32.42
C SER A 170 37.82 -4.73 31.69
N LEU A 171 37.64 -5.80 32.48
CA LEU A 171 37.24 -7.10 31.92
C LEU A 171 35.84 -7.03 31.25
N SER A 172 34.87 -6.37 31.87
CA SER A 172 33.54 -6.18 31.34
C SER A 172 33.54 -5.40 30.03
N GLU A 173 34.32 -4.30 29.94
CA GLU A 173 34.53 -3.54 28.71
C GLU A 173 35.08 -4.41 27.57
N THR A 174 36.10 -5.21 27.86
CA THR A 174 36.71 -6.11 26.87
C THR A 174 35.73 -7.18 26.39
N ARG A 175 34.87 -7.72 27.29
CA ARG A 175 33.79 -8.66 26.93
C ARG A 175 32.78 -8.03 26.02
N THR A 176 32.37 -6.79 26.29
CA THR A 176 31.45 -6.05 25.45
C THR A 176 32.04 -5.86 24.04
N ARG A 177 33.27 -5.40 23.90
CA ARG A 177 33.97 -5.27 22.62
C ARG A 177 34.05 -6.60 21.84
N LEU A 178 34.34 -7.70 22.55
CA LEU A 178 34.38 -9.01 21.94
C LEU A 178 32.97 -9.43 21.44
N SER A 179 31.93 -9.15 22.18
CA SER A 179 30.56 -9.47 21.75
C SER A 179 30.13 -8.70 20.48
N GLN A 180 30.63 -7.47 20.31
CA GLN A 180 30.40 -6.62 19.14
C GLN A 180 31.18 -7.09 17.88
N ALA A 181 32.15 -7.99 18.04
CA ALA A 181 32.83 -8.59 16.90
C ALA A 181 31.97 -9.59 16.11
N THR A 182 30.83 -10.00 16.67
CA THR A 182 29.82 -10.78 15.95
C THR A 182 28.59 -9.90 15.76
N ILE A 183 28.34 -9.48 14.51
CA ILE A 183 27.15 -8.70 14.17
C ILE A 183 25.95 -9.62 14.13
N LYS A 184 24.92 -9.28 14.87
CA LYS A 184 23.68 -10.06 14.99
C LYS A 184 22.49 -9.23 14.51
N ALA A 185 21.45 -9.92 14.04
CA ALA A 185 20.19 -9.28 13.67
C ALA A 185 19.49 -8.70 14.91
N PRO A 186 19.21 -7.39 14.97
CA PRO A 186 18.50 -6.78 16.10
C PRO A 186 17.01 -7.13 16.13
N VAL A 187 16.45 -7.47 14.99
CA VAL A 187 15.04 -7.86 14.79
C VAL A 187 14.95 -9.07 13.87
N SER A 188 13.83 -9.77 13.93
CA SER A 188 13.48 -10.78 12.90
C SER A 188 12.96 -10.08 11.66
N GLY A 189 13.31 -10.56 10.47
CA GLY A 189 12.85 -9.95 9.23
C GLY A 189 13.59 -10.40 7.98
N LEU A 190 13.24 -9.77 6.87
CA LEU A 190 13.82 -10.05 5.55
C LEU A 190 15.00 -9.11 5.29
N VAL A 191 16.15 -9.65 4.93
CA VAL A 191 17.32 -8.86 4.50
C VAL A 191 17.06 -8.34 3.08
N ILE A 192 17.06 -7.02 2.92
CA ILE A 192 16.83 -6.37 1.61
C ILE A 192 18.10 -5.80 0.99
N SER A 193 19.15 -5.59 1.79
CA SER A 193 20.43 -5.09 1.30
C SER A 193 21.57 -5.65 2.14
N ARG A 194 22.70 -5.96 1.47
CA ARG A 194 23.95 -6.41 2.05
C ARG A 194 25.11 -5.63 1.42
N SER A 195 25.79 -4.80 2.21
CA SER A 195 26.92 -3.99 1.76
C SER A 195 28.27 -4.60 2.14
N VAL A 196 28.30 -5.65 2.96
CA VAL A 196 29.53 -6.26 3.47
C VAL A 196 29.99 -7.43 2.62
N THR A 197 31.32 -7.52 2.39
CA THR A 197 31.97 -8.66 1.74
C THR A 197 32.98 -9.30 2.66
N ARG A 198 33.19 -10.61 2.49
CA ARG A 198 34.23 -11.34 3.22
C ARG A 198 35.62 -10.78 2.86
N GLY A 199 36.46 -10.56 3.87
CA GLY A 199 37.79 -9.97 3.72
C GLY A 199 37.80 -8.43 3.82
N GLN A 200 36.67 -7.76 3.85
CA GLN A 200 36.56 -6.32 3.99
C GLN A 200 36.91 -5.87 5.42
N ILE A 201 37.67 -4.78 5.53
CA ILE A 201 37.88 -4.08 6.81
C ILE A 201 36.70 -3.14 7.01
N ILE A 202 36.04 -3.24 8.15
CA ILE A 202 34.82 -2.52 8.47
C ILE A 202 35.15 -1.37 9.43
N ALA A 203 34.65 -0.18 9.12
CA ALA A 203 34.70 0.97 10.03
C ALA A 203 33.51 0.97 10.99
N ALA A 204 33.66 1.51 12.19
CA ALA A 204 32.52 1.71 13.09
C ALA A 204 31.45 2.63 12.45
N GLY A 205 30.18 2.32 12.64
CA GLY A 205 29.08 3.06 12.06
C GLY A 205 28.73 2.70 10.60
N THR A 206 29.52 1.82 9.96
CA THR A 206 29.20 1.38 8.58
C THR A 206 27.99 0.49 8.58
N GLU A 207 26.97 0.83 7.77
CA GLU A 207 25.80 -0.02 7.51
C GLU A 207 26.24 -1.26 6.71
N LEU A 208 25.90 -2.44 7.23
CA LEU A 208 26.26 -3.73 6.63
C LEU A 208 25.08 -4.46 6.04
N PHE A 209 23.91 -4.30 6.66
CA PHE A 209 22.66 -4.89 6.21
C PHE A 209 21.50 -3.94 6.45
N ARG A 210 20.44 -4.13 5.69
CA ARG A 210 19.15 -3.52 5.94
C ARG A 210 18.08 -4.60 6.01
N ILE A 211 17.33 -4.62 7.11
CA ILE A 211 16.33 -5.65 7.41
C ILE A 211 14.95 -5.01 7.46
N VAL A 212 14.01 -5.58 6.70
CA VAL A 212 12.58 -5.25 6.83
C VAL A 212 12.02 -6.06 7.98
N ARG A 213 11.64 -5.38 9.04
CA ARG A 213 11.10 -6.01 10.25
C ARG A 213 9.88 -6.85 9.94
N ASP A 214 9.89 -8.14 10.38
CA ASP A 214 8.85 -9.15 10.16
C ASP A 214 8.49 -9.39 8.68
N GLY A 215 9.23 -8.82 7.72
CA GLY A 215 8.90 -8.83 6.30
C GLY A 215 7.65 -8.03 5.95
N ARG A 216 7.18 -7.13 6.84
CA ARG A 216 5.93 -6.37 6.67
C ARG A 216 6.14 -5.23 5.69
N LEU A 217 5.20 -5.15 4.73
CA LEU A 217 5.21 -4.11 3.70
C LEU A 217 3.98 -3.23 3.81
N GLU A 218 4.12 -1.99 3.37
CA GLU A 218 3.05 -1.01 3.25
C GLU A 218 3.06 -0.40 1.86
N LEU A 219 1.91 0.06 1.41
CA LEU A 219 1.81 0.94 0.25
C LEU A 219 1.70 2.38 0.73
N ASP A 220 2.63 3.22 0.33
CA ASP A 220 2.58 4.67 0.53
C ASP A 220 1.70 5.28 -0.58
N ALA A 221 0.38 5.16 -0.39
CA ALA A 221 -0.61 5.58 -1.38
C ALA A 221 -0.78 7.11 -1.35
N GLN A 222 -0.61 7.74 -2.50
CA GLN A 222 -0.79 9.17 -2.68
C GLN A 222 -2.27 9.47 -2.94
N VAL A 223 -2.90 10.17 -2.03
CA VAL A 223 -4.33 10.51 -2.05
C VAL A 223 -4.48 12.01 -2.33
N PRO A 224 -5.34 12.42 -3.30
CA PRO A 224 -5.63 13.84 -3.53
C PRO A 224 -6.20 14.52 -2.28
N GLU A 225 -5.84 15.80 -2.07
CA GLU A 225 -6.30 16.61 -0.94
C GLU A 225 -7.83 16.59 -0.79
N THR A 226 -8.55 16.62 -1.92
CA THR A 226 -10.02 16.59 -1.97
C THR A 226 -10.62 15.33 -1.35
N ASP A 227 -9.91 14.22 -1.40
CA ASP A 227 -10.38 12.91 -0.94
C ASP A 227 -9.81 12.53 0.43
N MET A 228 -8.80 13.28 0.91
CA MET A 228 -8.14 13.02 2.20
C MET A 228 -9.11 12.97 3.38
N ALA A 229 -10.12 13.85 3.38
CA ALA A 229 -11.13 13.91 4.44
C ALA A 229 -11.98 12.63 4.56
N LEU A 230 -12.04 11.82 3.50
CA LEU A 230 -12.79 10.58 3.44
C LEU A 230 -11.95 9.37 3.89
N VAL A 231 -10.62 9.46 3.78
CA VAL A 231 -9.73 8.35 4.11
C VAL A 231 -9.39 8.39 5.59
N ARG A 232 -9.59 7.26 6.27
CA ARG A 232 -9.34 7.10 7.71
C ARG A 232 -8.61 5.80 8.00
N ALA A 233 -7.85 5.78 9.09
CA ALA A 233 -7.24 4.55 9.58
C ALA A 233 -8.31 3.49 9.86
N GLY A 234 -7.98 2.23 9.56
CA GLY A 234 -8.86 1.08 9.73
C GLY A 234 -9.68 0.70 8.50
N GLN A 235 -9.79 1.57 7.50
CA GLN A 235 -10.52 1.27 6.26
C GLN A 235 -9.84 0.17 5.46
N SER A 236 -10.67 -0.68 4.83
CA SER A 236 -10.19 -1.75 3.94
C SER A 236 -9.79 -1.17 2.57
N ALA A 237 -8.75 -1.74 2.00
CA ALA A 237 -8.30 -1.39 0.67
C ALA A 237 -7.97 -2.65 -0.14
N VAL A 238 -8.22 -2.61 -1.43
CA VAL A 238 -7.71 -3.59 -2.39
C VAL A 238 -6.53 -2.95 -3.10
N VAL A 239 -5.38 -3.59 -2.98
CA VAL A 239 -4.12 -3.13 -3.59
C VAL A 239 -3.79 -4.04 -4.76
N SER A 240 -3.56 -3.45 -5.92
CA SER A 240 -3.28 -4.18 -7.16
C SER A 240 -2.00 -3.67 -7.82
N SER A 241 -1.26 -4.60 -8.41
CA SER A 241 -0.13 -4.30 -9.29
C SER A 241 -0.22 -5.19 -10.52
N ASP A 242 0.13 -4.63 -11.67
CA ASP A 242 0.06 -5.34 -12.94
C ASP A 242 0.99 -6.57 -13.00
N GLN A 243 2.01 -6.62 -12.12
CA GLN A 243 3.01 -7.70 -12.09
C GLN A 243 2.69 -8.83 -11.10
N VAL A 244 2.07 -8.52 -9.95
CA VAL A 244 1.87 -9.48 -8.85
C VAL A 244 0.40 -9.71 -8.51
N GLY A 245 -0.53 -9.08 -9.23
CA GLY A 245 -1.96 -9.23 -9.02
C GLY A 245 -2.51 -8.38 -7.88
N GLU A 246 -3.57 -8.86 -7.23
CA GLU A 246 -4.30 -8.13 -6.18
C GLU A 246 -4.03 -8.74 -4.80
N THR A 247 -3.98 -7.88 -3.79
CA THR A 247 -3.98 -8.24 -2.38
C THR A 247 -4.90 -7.32 -1.59
N THR A 248 -5.30 -7.77 -0.41
CA THR A 248 -6.05 -6.93 0.52
C THR A 248 -5.08 -6.19 1.42
N GLY A 249 -5.47 -4.99 1.80
CA GLY A 249 -4.73 -4.16 2.75
C GLY A 249 -5.69 -3.40 3.66
N ARG A 250 -5.11 -2.74 4.66
CA ARG A 250 -5.84 -1.88 5.57
C ARG A 250 -5.09 -0.58 5.76
N VAL A 251 -5.78 0.55 5.66
CA VAL A 251 -5.20 1.86 5.98
C VAL A 251 -4.76 1.84 7.44
N ARG A 252 -3.45 1.93 7.67
CA ARG A 252 -2.88 1.98 9.02
C ARG A 252 -2.85 3.40 9.55
N ILE A 253 -2.38 4.32 8.74
CA ILE A 253 -2.25 5.73 9.10
C ILE A 253 -2.45 6.61 7.88
N VAL A 254 -3.00 7.78 8.10
CA VAL A 254 -3.08 8.86 7.11
C VAL A 254 -2.18 9.96 7.64
N THR A 255 -1.18 10.37 6.85
CA THR A 255 -0.28 11.45 7.26
C THR A 255 -1.04 12.77 7.34
N PRO A 256 -0.85 13.55 8.41
CA PRO A 256 -1.55 14.83 8.56
C PRO A 256 -1.06 15.91 7.59
N GLU A 257 0.08 15.67 6.94
CA GLU A 257 0.72 16.60 6.02
C GLU A 257 0.27 16.33 4.58
N VAL A 258 -0.06 17.40 3.88
CA VAL A 258 -0.31 17.42 2.43
C VAL A 258 0.85 18.17 1.77
N ASN A 259 1.47 17.56 0.78
CA ASN A 259 2.53 18.21 0.02
C ASN A 259 1.96 19.41 -0.75
N ALA A 260 2.49 20.60 -0.49
CA ALA A 260 1.95 21.85 -1.04
C ALA A 260 2.12 21.97 -2.57
N GLU A 261 3.12 21.31 -3.14
CA GLU A 261 3.40 21.37 -4.59
C GLU A 261 2.50 20.41 -5.36
N THR A 262 2.36 19.17 -4.85
CA THR A 262 1.61 18.10 -5.53
C THR A 262 0.15 18.03 -5.13
N ARG A 263 -0.25 18.67 -4.02
CA ARG A 263 -1.58 18.57 -3.41
C ARG A 263 -2.00 17.14 -3.09
N LEU A 264 -1.03 16.30 -2.74
CA LEU A 264 -1.24 14.91 -2.36
C LEU A 264 -0.87 14.71 -0.89
N GLY A 265 -1.70 13.97 -0.18
CA GLY A 265 -1.40 13.42 1.14
C GLY A 265 -1.04 11.95 1.02
N THR A 266 -0.41 11.38 2.05
CA THR A 266 -0.01 9.98 2.03
C THR A 266 -0.88 9.15 2.98
N ALA A 267 -1.50 8.10 2.46
CA ALA A 267 -2.14 7.05 3.23
C ALA A 267 -1.28 5.78 3.20
N ARG A 268 -0.82 5.33 4.37
CA ARG A 268 -0.04 4.09 4.48
C ARG A 268 -0.97 2.91 4.67
N ILE A 269 -0.95 2.00 3.72
CA ILE A 269 -1.82 0.83 3.67
C ILE A 269 -0.98 -0.40 3.97
N ALA A 270 -1.19 -1.03 5.12
CA ALA A 270 -0.53 -2.28 5.48
C ALA A 270 -1.03 -3.40 4.55
N LEU A 271 -0.10 -4.11 3.92
CA LEU A 271 -0.39 -5.19 2.99
C LEU A 271 -0.50 -6.53 3.74
N VAL A 272 -1.45 -7.37 3.34
CA VAL A 272 -1.64 -8.71 3.90
C VAL A 272 -1.16 -9.73 2.87
N GLY A 273 0.07 -10.23 3.05
CA GLY A 273 0.66 -11.20 2.13
C GLY A 273 0.98 -10.63 0.75
N GLY A 274 1.16 -11.54 -0.21
CA GLY A 274 1.45 -11.17 -1.59
C GLY A 274 2.94 -11.23 -1.95
N ALA A 275 3.23 -11.20 -3.25
CA ALA A 275 4.59 -11.23 -3.80
C ALA A 275 5.17 -9.82 -3.99
N PHE A 276 4.64 -8.82 -3.28
CA PHE A 276 5.12 -7.45 -3.34
C PHE A 276 6.54 -7.34 -2.79
N ARG A 277 7.29 -6.41 -3.35
CA ARG A 277 8.64 -6.07 -2.90
C ARG A 277 8.76 -4.56 -2.69
N PRO A 278 9.59 -4.10 -1.76
CA PRO A 278 9.91 -2.68 -1.64
C PRO A 278 10.34 -2.08 -2.98
N GLY A 279 9.86 -0.88 -3.29
CA GLY A 279 10.11 -0.19 -4.55
C GLY A 279 9.10 -0.46 -5.66
N MET A 280 8.22 -1.47 -5.53
CA MET A 280 7.18 -1.74 -6.54
C MET A 280 6.10 -0.65 -6.52
N PHE A 281 5.59 -0.31 -7.70
CA PHE A 281 4.42 0.55 -7.86
C PHE A 281 3.14 -0.29 -7.72
N ALA A 282 2.15 0.27 -7.00
CA ALA A 282 0.83 -0.34 -6.85
C ALA A 282 -0.27 0.71 -6.79
N ARG A 283 -1.50 0.28 -7.09
CA ARG A 283 -2.72 1.08 -6.98
C ARG A 283 -3.57 0.53 -5.84
N ALA A 284 -4.21 1.42 -5.10
CA ALA A 284 -5.14 1.07 -4.04
C ALA A 284 -6.54 1.59 -4.34
N ARG A 285 -7.54 0.77 -4.09
CA ARG A 285 -8.95 1.18 -3.99
C ARG A 285 -9.35 1.08 -2.53
N ILE A 286 -9.45 2.23 -1.86
CA ILE A 286 -9.78 2.35 -0.44
C ILE A 286 -11.29 2.48 -0.31
N GLN A 287 -11.92 1.63 0.49
CA GLN A 287 -13.35 1.70 0.79
C GLN A 287 -13.59 2.76 1.87
N VAL A 288 -14.22 3.88 1.48
CA VAL A 288 -14.40 5.04 2.37
C VAL A 288 -15.81 5.15 2.95
N GLY A 289 -16.62 4.14 2.75
CA GLY A 289 -17.99 4.04 3.23
C GLY A 289 -18.98 3.76 2.11
N ASP A 290 -20.27 3.92 2.42
CA ASP A 290 -21.34 3.76 1.46
C ASP A 290 -21.95 5.12 1.15
N GLN A 291 -22.36 5.32 -0.09
CA GLN A 291 -23.08 6.50 -0.54
C GLN A 291 -24.46 6.08 -1.04
N PRO A 292 -25.56 6.64 -0.51
CA PRO A 292 -26.86 6.40 -1.07
C PRO A 292 -26.93 6.97 -2.47
N ALA A 293 -27.32 6.14 -3.44
CA ALA A 293 -27.50 6.54 -4.81
C ALA A 293 -28.77 5.90 -5.40
N VAL A 294 -29.41 6.63 -6.28
CA VAL A 294 -30.55 6.09 -7.04
C VAL A 294 -30.02 5.18 -8.13
N THR A 295 -30.45 3.94 -8.14
CA THR A 295 -30.06 2.96 -9.13
C THR A 295 -31.19 2.65 -10.09
N VAL A 296 -30.82 2.48 -11.35
CA VAL A 296 -31.69 2.06 -12.44
C VAL A 296 -31.02 0.91 -13.21
N PRO A 297 -31.76 0.01 -13.87
CA PRO A 297 -31.17 -0.99 -14.74
C PRO A 297 -30.29 -0.33 -15.80
N THR A 298 -29.11 -0.90 -16.05
CA THR A 298 -28.13 -0.33 -17.02
C THR A 298 -28.74 -0.15 -18.42
N ALA A 299 -29.67 -1.02 -18.82
CA ALA A 299 -30.40 -0.95 -20.08
C ALA A 299 -31.34 0.28 -20.22
N SER A 300 -31.69 0.95 -19.13
CA SER A 300 -32.53 2.15 -19.14
C SER A 300 -31.77 3.43 -19.44
N VAL A 301 -30.43 3.42 -19.33
CA VAL A 301 -29.59 4.59 -19.55
C VAL A 301 -29.26 4.72 -21.04
N LEU A 302 -29.68 5.81 -21.62
CA LEU A 302 -29.44 6.15 -23.01
C LEU A 302 -28.52 7.35 -23.14
N TYR A 303 -27.79 7.40 -24.23
CA TYR A 303 -26.94 8.54 -24.56
C TYR A 303 -27.56 9.26 -25.79
N ARG A 304 -27.98 10.51 -25.58
CA ARG A 304 -28.45 11.41 -26.64
C ARG A 304 -27.65 12.71 -26.57
N GLU A 305 -27.22 13.18 -27.72
CA GLU A 305 -26.43 14.44 -27.83
C GLU A 305 -25.26 14.50 -26.84
N ASN A 306 -24.58 13.38 -26.67
CA ASN A 306 -23.47 13.23 -25.71
C ASN A 306 -23.85 13.40 -24.21
N ARG A 307 -25.13 13.29 -23.86
CA ARG A 307 -25.63 13.34 -22.47
C ARG A 307 -26.30 12.00 -22.11
N ALA A 308 -25.96 11.52 -20.93
CA ALA A 308 -26.66 10.37 -20.35
C ALA A 308 -28.03 10.80 -19.84
N GLY A 309 -29.06 10.00 -20.10
CA GLY A 309 -30.39 10.25 -19.63
C GLY A 309 -31.24 8.99 -19.56
N VAL A 310 -32.37 9.09 -18.93
CA VAL A 310 -33.36 8.03 -18.80
C VAL A 310 -34.74 8.56 -19.20
N PHE A 311 -35.58 7.70 -19.78
CA PHE A 311 -36.98 8.06 -19.97
C PHE A 311 -37.78 7.80 -18.71
N VAL A 312 -38.37 8.86 -18.17
CA VAL A 312 -39.21 8.86 -17.00
C VAL A 312 -40.67 8.88 -17.44
N LEU A 313 -41.48 8.07 -16.79
CA LEU A 313 -42.95 8.05 -17.06
C LEU A 313 -43.67 8.96 -16.07
N GLY A 314 -44.37 9.95 -16.65
CA GLY A 314 -45.32 10.78 -15.91
C GLY A 314 -46.58 9.99 -15.45
N THR A 315 -47.41 10.63 -14.68
CA THR A 315 -48.72 10.07 -14.24
C THR A 315 -49.71 9.88 -15.40
N ASP A 316 -49.50 10.60 -16.48
CA ASP A 316 -50.27 10.55 -17.74
C ASP A 316 -49.78 9.49 -18.75
N ASN A 317 -48.80 8.62 -18.33
CA ASN A 317 -48.11 7.63 -19.15
C ASN A 317 -47.43 8.24 -20.38
N ARG A 318 -46.92 9.46 -20.26
CA ARG A 318 -46.01 10.06 -21.24
C ARG A 318 -44.57 9.90 -20.83
N ALA A 319 -43.74 9.65 -21.81
CA ALA A 319 -42.29 9.46 -21.64
C ALA A 319 -41.57 10.81 -21.78
N HIS A 320 -40.79 11.20 -20.74
CA HIS A 320 -39.98 12.39 -20.75
C HIS A 320 -38.51 12.02 -20.58
N PHE A 321 -37.66 12.58 -21.43
CA PHE A 321 -36.23 12.33 -21.32
C PHE A 321 -35.61 13.20 -20.22
N GLN A 322 -35.16 12.58 -19.14
CA GLN A 322 -34.49 13.25 -18.04
C GLN A 322 -32.99 13.00 -18.10
N THR A 323 -32.20 14.07 -18.24
CA THR A 323 -30.73 13.99 -18.16
C THR A 323 -30.32 13.58 -16.75
N VAL A 324 -29.41 12.63 -16.66
CA VAL A 324 -28.87 12.12 -15.40
C VAL A 324 -27.33 12.10 -15.44
N THR A 325 -26.72 12.23 -14.27
CA THR A 325 -25.28 12.04 -14.12
C THR A 325 -24.99 10.61 -13.73
N VAL A 326 -24.20 9.89 -14.51
CA VAL A 326 -23.79 8.52 -14.16
C VAL A 326 -22.72 8.59 -13.09
N LEU A 327 -23.00 8.04 -11.90
CA LEU A 327 -22.08 7.99 -10.76
C LEU A 327 -21.26 6.71 -10.75
N SER A 328 -21.91 5.57 -11.02
CA SER A 328 -21.27 4.26 -11.10
C SER A 328 -22.09 3.37 -12.03
N ARG A 329 -21.44 2.44 -12.71
CA ARG A 329 -22.08 1.50 -13.64
C ARG A 329 -21.58 0.09 -13.39
N THR A 330 -22.51 -0.84 -13.23
CA THR A 330 -22.26 -2.28 -13.22
C THR A 330 -22.91 -2.93 -14.46
N THR A 331 -22.76 -4.22 -14.62
CA THR A 331 -23.41 -4.96 -15.71
C THR A 331 -24.94 -4.89 -15.62
N GLU A 332 -25.50 -4.91 -14.42
CA GLU A 332 -26.94 -5.01 -14.19
C GLU A 332 -27.58 -3.66 -13.86
N SER A 333 -26.92 -2.80 -13.09
CA SER A 333 -27.45 -1.53 -12.60
C SER A 333 -26.50 -0.36 -12.80
N THR A 334 -27.06 0.82 -12.96
CA THR A 334 -26.33 2.08 -13.04
C THR A 334 -26.84 3.02 -11.96
N ALA A 335 -25.91 3.54 -11.16
CA ALA A 335 -26.20 4.59 -10.18
C ALA A 335 -26.26 5.93 -10.91
N VAL A 336 -27.30 6.69 -10.69
CA VAL A 336 -27.53 7.96 -11.34
C VAL A 336 -27.81 9.08 -10.33
N GLY A 337 -27.25 10.24 -10.61
CA GLY A 337 -27.59 11.50 -9.94
C GLY A 337 -28.61 12.29 -10.76
N GLY A 338 -29.46 13.09 -10.09
CA GLY A 338 -30.47 13.91 -10.74
C GLY A 338 -31.81 13.21 -10.98
N LEU A 339 -32.01 12.00 -10.41
CA LEU A 339 -33.27 11.26 -10.46
C LEU A 339 -33.77 11.01 -9.03
N ALA A 340 -35.06 11.16 -8.81
CA ALA A 340 -35.67 10.87 -7.51
C ALA A 340 -35.91 9.36 -7.34
N ALA A 341 -35.72 8.83 -6.13
CA ALA A 341 -36.13 7.46 -5.81
C ALA A 341 -37.62 7.29 -5.96
N GLY A 342 -38.08 6.13 -6.43
CA GLY A 342 -39.50 5.88 -6.70
C GLY A 342 -39.95 6.29 -8.09
N THR A 343 -39.13 6.95 -8.89
CA THR A 343 -39.45 7.36 -10.25
C THR A 343 -39.55 6.14 -11.17
N ARG A 344 -40.59 6.10 -12.00
CA ARG A 344 -40.78 5.04 -13.00
C ARG A 344 -39.92 5.29 -14.23
N VAL A 345 -39.02 4.38 -14.54
CA VAL A 345 -38.04 4.49 -15.61
C VAL A 345 -38.28 3.40 -16.64
N VAL A 346 -38.25 3.77 -17.92
CA VAL A 346 -38.39 2.83 -19.04
C VAL A 346 -37.10 2.05 -19.23
N VAL A 347 -37.21 0.71 -19.30
CA VAL A 347 -36.06 -0.19 -19.47
C VAL A 347 -35.99 -0.73 -20.89
N ALA A 348 -37.05 -1.38 -21.37
CA ALA A 348 -37.11 -1.90 -22.73
C ALA A 348 -38.01 -1.01 -23.60
N GLY A 349 -37.59 -0.78 -24.86
CA GLY A 349 -38.28 0.11 -25.79
C GLY A 349 -37.85 1.58 -25.70
N ALA A 350 -37.01 1.95 -24.76
CA ALA A 350 -36.57 3.33 -24.53
C ALA A 350 -35.87 3.98 -25.74
N GLY A 351 -35.15 3.19 -26.55
CA GLY A 351 -34.43 3.67 -27.75
C GLY A 351 -35.34 4.22 -28.88
N PHE A 352 -36.60 3.84 -28.87
CA PHE A 352 -37.57 4.23 -29.92
C PHE A 352 -38.51 5.36 -29.47
N LEU A 353 -38.40 5.83 -28.23
CA LEU A 353 -39.25 6.85 -27.68
C LEU A 353 -38.75 8.25 -28.04
N GLY A 354 -39.73 9.13 -28.40
CA GLY A 354 -39.55 10.57 -28.46
C GLY A 354 -39.99 11.27 -27.16
N GLU A 355 -39.71 12.56 -27.06
CA GLU A 355 -40.18 13.39 -25.99
C GLU A 355 -41.71 13.54 -26.03
N GLY A 356 -42.40 13.22 -24.91
CA GLY A 356 -43.83 13.32 -24.81
C GLY A 356 -44.64 12.17 -25.39
N ASP A 357 -44.00 11.10 -25.87
CA ASP A 357 -44.67 9.93 -26.45
C ASP A 357 -45.54 9.22 -25.40
N ARG A 358 -46.77 8.86 -25.83
CA ARG A 358 -47.65 8.06 -24.98
C ARG A 358 -47.28 6.60 -25.08
N VAL A 359 -47.05 5.93 -23.96
CA VAL A 359 -46.63 4.53 -23.89
C VAL A 359 -47.66 3.66 -23.18
N THR A 360 -47.71 2.40 -23.58
CA THR A 360 -48.45 1.35 -22.90
C THR A 360 -47.46 0.51 -22.08
N ILE A 361 -47.72 0.36 -20.78
CA ILE A 361 -46.82 -0.41 -19.89
C ILE A 361 -47.11 -1.90 -20.14
N ALA A 362 -46.07 -2.66 -20.55
CA ALA A 362 -46.15 -4.11 -20.59
C ALA A 362 -46.41 -4.65 -19.18
N ALA A 363 -47.36 -5.54 -19.01
CA ALA A 363 -47.55 -6.24 -17.73
C ALA A 363 -46.25 -6.90 -17.33
N ALA A 364 -45.76 -6.65 -16.09
CA ALA A 364 -44.50 -7.18 -15.61
C ALA A 364 -44.48 -8.69 -15.79
N ALA A 365 -43.55 -9.19 -16.65
CA ALA A 365 -43.27 -10.61 -16.72
C ALA A 365 -42.82 -11.05 -15.32
N ARG A 366 -43.56 -11.94 -14.64
CA ARG A 366 -43.11 -12.59 -13.42
C ARG A 366 -41.75 -13.24 -13.73
N PRO A 367 -40.78 -13.06 -12.86
CA PRO A 367 -39.53 -13.81 -13.01
C PRO A 367 -39.91 -15.29 -13.04
N ALA A 368 -39.48 -16.00 -14.11
CA ALA A 368 -39.66 -17.43 -14.23
C ALA A 368 -39.02 -18.07 -13.00
N ALA A 369 -39.82 -18.74 -12.19
CA ALA A 369 -39.34 -19.54 -11.07
C ALA A 369 -38.30 -20.51 -11.61
N ALA A 370 -37.09 -20.46 -11.04
CA ALA A 370 -36.03 -21.41 -11.35
C ALA A 370 -36.59 -22.82 -11.17
N ALA A 371 -36.59 -23.60 -12.28
CA ALA A 371 -36.97 -25.00 -12.25
C ALA A 371 -36.01 -25.73 -11.28
N PRO A 372 -36.52 -26.62 -10.40
CA PRO A 372 -35.64 -27.39 -9.53
C PRO A 372 -34.79 -28.33 -10.39
N ALA A 373 -33.48 -28.28 -10.20
CA ALA A 373 -32.54 -29.21 -10.78
C ALA A 373 -32.93 -30.64 -10.36
N ALA A 374 -33.29 -31.45 -11.38
CA ALA A 374 -33.50 -32.86 -11.20
C ALA A 374 -32.16 -33.54 -10.78
N ARG A 375 -32.25 -34.44 -9.84
CA ARG A 375 -31.21 -35.29 -9.24
C ARG A 375 -30.38 -36.06 -10.26
#